data_ffbd0f9a1ce2162576dcd7074417b056
#
_entry.id   ffbd0f9a1ce2162576dcd7074417b056
#
_cell.length_a   1.000
_cell.length_b   1.000
_cell.length_c   1.000
_cell.angle_alpha   90.00
_cell.angle_beta   90.00
_cell.angle_gamma   90.00
#
_symmetry.space_group_name_H-M   'P 1'
#
loop_
_entity.id
_entity.type
_entity.pdbx_description
1 polymer ?
#
loop_
_entity_poly.entity_id
_entity_poly.type
_entity_poly.pdbx_seq_one_letter_code
_entity_poly.pdbx_strand_id
1 'polypeptide(L)'
;MSRKTWIILGVMAALIAGGAYYVLGRDGGMQTVAAAPAKGYEPLPTDHTMGNPQAKVVLIEYASPTCPVCANFMLNFFPKLKRDYIDTGKIFYVYRTFLRGPDDAVAEKLARCLPKDKYMSFTDSLFRNQSKWDYEFGVPSPEGVHAALVKLAGEAGMNAADADRCIASTAEEAAISKVGEDGVAKYAINATPTFVINGQAQAGFEDFFGRLDRALSGK
;
A
#
# COMPACT_ATOMS: atom_id res chain seq x y z
N MET A 1 -63.99 -25.40 23.16
CA MET A 1 -62.75 -25.67 22.44
C MET A 1 -62.09 -26.89 23.09
N SER A 2 -61.79 -27.94 22.32
CA SER A 2 -61.31 -29.21 22.85
C SER A 2 -59.78 -29.10 23.22
N ARG A 3 -59.40 -29.95 24.20
CA ARG A 3 -57.98 -30.03 24.64
C ARG A 3 -57.00 -30.24 23.51
N LYS A 4 -57.42 -30.87 22.41
CA LYS A 4 -56.66 -31.09 21.19
C LYS A 4 -56.40 -29.79 20.41
N THR A 5 -57.33 -28.83 20.44
CA THR A 5 -57.20 -27.54 19.77
C THR A 5 -56.13 -26.65 20.43
N TRP A 6 -55.99 -26.72 21.75
CA TRP A 6 -54.95 -26.00 22.47
C TRP A 6 -53.55 -26.56 22.23
N ILE A 7 -53.42 -27.89 22.08
CA ILE A 7 -52.12 -28.54 21.78
C ILE A 7 -51.66 -28.18 20.39
N ILE A 8 -52.55 -28.14 19.39
CA ILE A 8 -52.19 -27.76 17.99
C ILE A 8 -51.77 -26.30 17.92
N LEU A 9 -52.45 -25.38 18.62
CA LEU A 9 -52.08 -23.96 18.66
C LEU A 9 -50.74 -23.75 19.39
N GLY A 10 -50.46 -24.49 20.47
CA GLY A 10 -49.19 -24.42 21.20
C GLY A 10 -48.00 -24.90 20.35
N VAL A 11 -48.18 -25.98 19.59
CA VAL A 11 -47.10 -26.51 18.70
C VAL A 11 -46.85 -25.58 17.52
N MET A 12 -47.89 -24.98 16.93
CA MET A 12 -47.71 -23.99 15.84
C MET A 12 -47.01 -22.73 16.34
N ALA A 13 -47.36 -22.23 17.53
CA ALA A 13 -46.67 -21.07 18.13
C ALA A 13 -45.19 -21.35 18.43
N ALA A 14 -44.87 -22.56 18.90
CA ALA A 14 -43.46 -22.97 19.14
C ALA A 14 -42.66 -23.10 17.86
N LEU A 15 -43.26 -23.57 16.77
CA LEU A 15 -42.60 -23.67 15.45
C LEU A 15 -42.36 -22.29 14.81
N ILE A 16 -43.28 -21.35 14.97
CA ILE A 16 -43.12 -19.98 14.49
C ILE A 16 -42.06 -19.24 15.30
N ALA A 17 -42.05 -19.39 16.62
CA ALA A 17 -41.03 -18.79 17.49
C ALA A 17 -39.64 -19.41 17.27
N GLY A 18 -39.57 -20.73 17.10
CA GLY A 18 -38.32 -21.43 16.78
C GLY A 18 -37.79 -21.08 15.39
N GLY A 19 -38.68 -20.95 14.40
CA GLY A 19 -38.36 -20.52 13.05
C GLY A 19 -37.87 -19.06 12.98
N ALA A 20 -38.56 -18.15 13.73
CA ALA A 20 -38.14 -16.77 13.86
C ALA A 20 -36.79 -16.62 14.60
N TYR A 21 -36.56 -17.42 15.64
CA TYR A 21 -35.29 -17.45 16.36
C TYR A 21 -34.17 -18.00 15.49
N TYR A 22 -34.47 -19.01 14.65
CA TYR A 22 -33.48 -19.57 13.69
C TYR A 22 -33.16 -18.61 12.55
N VAL A 23 -34.11 -17.77 12.10
CA VAL A 23 -33.89 -16.76 11.07
C VAL A 23 -33.23 -15.49 11.62
N LEU A 24 -33.55 -15.06 12.84
CA LEU A 24 -32.98 -13.89 13.50
C LEU A 24 -31.62 -14.18 14.15
N GLY A 25 -31.29 -15.43 14.44
CA GLY A 25 -29.97 -15.85 14.94
C GLY A 25 -28.91 -16.10 13.85
N ARG A 26 -29.30 -15.97 12.56
CA ARG A 26 -28.38 -15.93 11.43
C ARG A 26 -28.05 -14.49 11.07
N ASP A 27 -27.62 -13.70 12.02
CA ASP A 27 -26.69 -12.63 11.74
C ASP A 27 -25.40 -13.30 11.25
N GLY A 28 -25.46 -13.76 10.02
CA GLY A 28 -24.33 -13.99 9.20
C GLY A 28 -23.66 -12.63 8.96
N GLY A 29 -23.05 -12.10 10.02
CA GLY A 29 -21.97 -11.17 9.84
C GLY A 29 -21.07 -11.85 8.82
N MET A 30 -21.02 -11.28 7.62
CA MET A 30 -20.05 -11.61 6.61
C MET A 30 -18.72 -11.28 7.27
N GLN A 31 -18.18 -12.24 8.05
CA GLN A 31 -16.80 -12.23 8.44
C GLN A 31 -16.09 -12.27 7.08
N THR A 32 -15.68 -11.11 6.63
CA THR A 32 -14.62 -11.02 5.64
C THR A 32 -13.45 -11.75 6.31
N VAL A 33 -13.35 -13.04 6.03
CA VAL A 33 -12.14 -13.80 6.35
C VAL A 33 -11.06 -13.07 5.59
N ALA A 34 -10.29 -12.25 6.30
CA ALA A 34 -9.10 -11.65 5.72
C ALA A 34 -8.31 -12.84 5.19
N ALA A 35 -8.21 -12.94 3.86
CA ALA A 35 -7.46 -14.01 3.26
C ALA A 35 -6.08 -14.01 3.90
N ALA A 36 -5.58 -15.20 4.23
CA ALA A 36 -4.24 -15.33 4.76
C ALA A 36 -3.28 -14.58 3.82
N PRO A 37 -2.40 -13.72 4.36
CA PRO A 37 -1.47 -12.96 3.53
C PRO A 37 -0.68 -13.93 2.66
N ALA A 38 -0.45 -13.56 1.41
CA ALA A 38 0.33 -14.37 0.49
C ALA A 38 1.72 -14.65 1.07
N LYS A 39 2.29 -15.80 0.74
CA LYS A 39 3.55 -16.30 1.33
C LYS A 39 4.66 -15.23 1.28
N GLY A 40 5.23 -14.92 2.44
CA GLY A 40 6.34 -13.96 2.56
C GLY A 40 5.91 -12.49 2.65
N TYR A 41 4.61 -12.21 2.81
CA TYR A 41 4.10 -10.86 3.03
C TYR A 41 3.52 -10.71 4.43
N GLU A 42 4.02 -9.72 5.15
CA GLU A 42 3.45 -9.24 6.40
C GLU A 42 2.97 -7.80 6.18
N PRO A 43 1.65 -7.55 6.28
CA PRO A 43 1.09 -6.22 6.10
C PRO A 43 1.60 -5.24 7.16
N LEU A 44 1.94 -4.02 6.73
CA LEU A 44 2.15 -2.89 7.60
C LEU A 44 0.94 -1.95 7.50
N PRO A 45 0.54 -1.27 8.59
CA PRO A 45 -0.54 -0.28 8.54
C PRO A 45 -0.29 0.86 7.54
N THR A 46 0.98 1.04 7.18
CA THR A 46 1.50 2.07 6.28
C THR A 46 1.59 1.63 4.83
N ASP A 47 1.26 0.38 4.49
CA ASP A 47 1.40 -0.13 3.13
C ASP A 47 0.45 0.58 2.15
N HIS A 48 1.00 0.95 1.00
CA HIS A 48 0.23 1.41 -0.16
C HIS A 48 0.18 0.30 -1.19
N THR A 49 -1.04 -0.16 -1.48
CA THR A 49 -1.22 -1.43 -2.20
C THR A 49 -2.09 -1.26 -3.45
N MET A 50 -1.82 -2.09 -4.46
CA MET A 50 -2.61 -2.19 -5.68
C MET A 50 -2.74 -3.65 -6.13
N GLY A 51 -3.77 -3.94 -6.93
CA GLY A 51 -4.00 -5.26 -7.49
C GLY A 51 -4.84 -6.16 -6.59
N ASN A 52 -4.70 -7.47 -6.76
CA ASN A 52 -5.56 -8.45 -6.11
C ASN A 52 -4.92 -8.95 -4.79
N PRO A 53 -5.50 -8.64 -3.61
CA PRO A 53 -4.96 -9.13 -2.33
C PRO A 53 -5.00 -10.65 -2.17
N GLN A 54 -5.72 -11.37 -3.03
CA GLN A 54 -5.78 -12.83 -3.11
C GLN A 54 -4.77 -13.42 -4.11
N ALA A 55 -3.95 -12.58 -4.76
CA ALA A 55 -2.97 -13.07 -5.73
C ALA A 55 -1.96 -13.99 -5.07
N LYS A 56 -1.52 -15.03 -5.81
CA LYS A 56 -0.49 -15.97 -5.34
C LYS A 56 0.90 -15.35 -5.24
N VAL A 57 1.12 -14.24 -5.94
CA VAL A 57 2.39 -13.52 -5.98
C VAL A 57 2.21 -12.16 -5.35
N VAL A 58 3.01 -11.89 -4.32
CA VAL A 58 3.17 -10.55 -3.75
C VAL A 58 4.47 -9.96 -4.23
N LEU A 59 4.40 -8.73 -4.68
CA LEU A 59 5.54 -7.91 -5.04
C LEU A 59 5.58 -6.70 -4.12
N ILE A 60 6.62 -6.60 -3.29
CA ILE A 60 6.91 -5.42 -2.48
C ILE A 60 8.04 -4.66 -3.17
N GLU A 61 7.84 -3.38 -3.42
CA GLU A 61 8.88 -2.46 -3.88
C GLU A 61 9.30 -1.55 -2.73
N TYR A 62 10.58 -1.61 -2.36
CA TYR A 62 11.22 -0.61 -1.51
C TYR A 62 11.90 0.42 -2.40
N ALA A 63 11.38 1.64 -2.41
CA ALA A 63 11.86 2.72 -3.26
C ALA A 63 12.06 4.01 -2.45
N SER A 64 12.90 4.90 -2.96
CA SER A 64 13.13 6.23 -2.38
C SER A 64 12.72 7.29 -3.39
N PRO A 65 11.95 8.31 -2.99
CA PRO A 65 11.58 9.43 -3.85
C PRO A 65 12.75 10.16 -4.49
N THR A 66 13.91 10.22 -3.81
CA THR A 66 15.13 10.87 -4.33
C THR A 66 15.98 9.94 -5.21
N CYS A 67 15.65 8.64 -5.32
CA CYS A 67 16.45 7.69 -6.07
C CYS A 67 16.20 7.78 -7.59
N PRO A 68 17.21 8.12 -8.42
CA PRO A 68 17.03 8.23 -9.87
C PRO A 68 16.76 6.87 -10.55
N VAL A 69 17.27 5.79 -9.97
CA VAL A 69 17.01 4.43 -10.47
C VAL A 69 15.56 4.01 -10.18
N CYS A 70 15.00 4.45 -9.03
CA CYS A 70 13.58 4.27 -8.72
C CYS A 70 12.71 5.08 -9.70
N ALA A 71 13.06 6.34 -9.99
CA ALA A 71 12.36 7.14 -10.99
C ALA A 71 12.38 6.46 -12.36
N ASN A 72 13.53 5.96 -12.80
CA ASN A 72 13.62 5.22 -14.06
C ASN A 72 12.67 4.01 -14.07
N PHE A 73 12.62 3.23 -13.00
CA PHE A 73 11.68 2.10 -12.90
C PHE A 73 10.22 2.58 -12.97
N MET A 74 9.86 3.53 -12.13
CA MET A 74 8.48 4.04 -12.03
C MET A 74 7.99 4.66 -13.34
N LEU A 75 8.86 5.36 -14.08
CA LEU A 75 8.46 6.05 -15.31
C LEU A 75 8.45 5.14 -16.53
N ASN A 76 9.35 4.16 -16.60
CA ASN A 76 9.56 3.38 -17.83
C ASN A 76 9.12 1.91 -17.73
N PHE A 77 9.11 1.32 -16.53
CA PHE A 77 8.79 -0.10 -16.33
C PHE A 77 7.46 -0.31 -15.59
N PHE A 78 7.14 0.54 -14.61
CA PHE A 78 5.92 0.45 -13.84
C PHE A 78 4.63 0.52 -14.68
N PRO A 79 4.52 1.32 -15.76
CA PRO A 79 3.32 1.31 -16.60
C PRO A 79 3.02 -0.09 -17.21
N LYS A 80 4.07 -0.84 -17.58
CA LYS A 80 3.92 -2.23 -18.04
C LYS A 80 3.54 -3.14 -16.89
N LEU A 81 4.20 -3.01 -15.73
CA LEU A 81 3.87 -3.77 -14.53
C LEU A 81 2.41 -3.57 -14.14
N LYS A 82 1.96 -2.32 -14.11
CA LYS A 82 0.58 -1.99 -13.78
C LYS A 82 -0.41 -2.64 -14.74
N ARG A 83 -0.25 -2.39 -16.04
CA ARG A 83 -1.18 -2.88 -17.06
C ARG A 83 -1.24 -4.40 -17.16
N ASP A 84 -0.08 -5.09 -17.15
CA ASP A 84 0.00 -6.50 -17.51
C ASP A 84 -0.09 -7.45 -16.31
N TYR A 85 0.14 -6.94 -15.08
CA TYR A 85 0.22 -7.75 -13.86
C TYR A 85 -0.70 -7.26 -12.74
N ILE A 86 -0.70 -5.95 -12.43
CA ILE A 86 -1.48 -5.41 -11.32
C ILE A 86 -2.96 -5.32 -11.70
N ASP A 87 -3.28 -4.60 -12.78
CA ASP A 87 -4.66 -4.37 -13.24
C ASP A 87 -5.35 -5.68 -13.70
N THR A 88 -4.56 -6.68 -14.08
CA THR A 88 -5.06 -8.03 -14.42
C THR A 88 -5.25 -8.92 -13.20
N GLY A 89 -4.91 -8.45 -12.00
CA GLY A 89 -5.05 -9.20 -10.75
C GLY A 89 -4.07 -10.37 -10.58
N LYS A 90 -3.03 -10.48 -11.42
CA LYS A 90 -2.02 -11.55 -11.34
C LYS A 90 -1.17 -11.44 -10.09
N ILE A 91 -0.92 -10.20 -9.61
CA ILE A 91 -0.10 -9.91 -8.44
C ILE A 91 -0.82 -8.98 -7.47
N PHE A 92 -0.37 -9.03 -6.22
CA PHE A 92 -0.61 -8.00 -5.22
C PHE A 92 0.66 -7.17 -5.07
N TYR A 93 0.58 -5.89 -5.40
CA TYR A 93 1.69 -4.96 -5.36
C TYR A 93 1.62 -4.11 -4.09
N VAL A 94 2.77 -3.93 -3.45
CA VAL A 94 2.95 -3.13 -2.22
C VAL A 94 4.10 -2.16 -2.45
N TYR A 95 3.85 -0.88 -2.28
CA TYR A 95 4.88 0.15 -2.30
C TYR A 95 5.28 0.54 -0.87
N ARG A 96 6.57 0.60 -0.62
CA ARG A 96 7.17 0.99 0.67
C ARG A 96 8.30 1.97 0.44
N THR A 97 8.22 3.13 1.09
CA THR A 97 9.33 4.08 1.03
C THR A 97 10.48 3.63 1.90
N PHE A 98 11.68 3.63 1.34
CA PHE A 98 12.95 3.41 2.03
C PHE A 98 13.78 4.70 1.95
N LEU A 99 14.02 5.34 3.08
CA LEU A 99 14.66 6.65 3.14
C LEU A 99 16.15 6.55 2.83
N ARG A 100 16.64 7.35 1.89
CA ARG A 100 18.07 7.58 1.63
C ARG A 100 18.57 8.86 2.31
N GLY A 101 17.67 9.80 2.57
CA GLY A 101 18.00 11.08 3.15
C GLY A 101 16.79 11.86 3.68
N PRO A 102 17.00 13.07 4.20
CA PRO A 102 15.93 13.88 4.81
C PRO A 102 14.86 14.31 3.81
N ASP A 103 15.22 14.55 2.54
CA ASP A 103 14.29 14.98 1.51
C ASP A 103 13.27 13.88 1.17
N ASP A 104 13.69 12.60 1.23
CA ASP A 104 12.76 11.48 1.15
C ASP A 104 11.69 11.51 2.24
N ALA A 105 12.10 11.85 3.48
CA ALA A 105 11.17 11.91 4.60
C ALA A 105 10.14 13.03 4.42
N VAL A 106 10.55 14.18 3.92
CA VAL A 106 9.65 15.30 3.60
C VAL A 106 8.66 14.91 2.51
N ALA A 107 9.17 14.34 1.40
CA ALA A 107 8.35 13.91 0.27
C ALA A 107 7.33 12.83 0.68
N GLU A 108 7.77 11.82 1.45
CA GLU A 108 6.90 10.74 1.92
C GLU A 108 5.86 11.22 2.92
N LYS A 109 6.20 12.10 3.87
CA LYS A 109 5.23 12.70 4.80
C LYS A 109 4.11 13.39 4.03
N LEU A 110 4.43 14.18 3.01
CA LEU A 110 3.42 14.84 2.18
C LEU A 110 2.54 13.84 1.44
N ALA A 111 3.15 12.79 0.84
CA ALA A 111 2.40 11.74 0.17
C ALA A 111 1.39 11.06 1.10
N ARG A 112 1.80 10.75 2.32
CA ARG A 112 0.98 10.07 3.33
C ARG A 112 -0.14 10.93 3.92
N CYS A 113 0.05 12.25 3.95
CA CYS A 113 -0.98 13.19 4.41
C CYS A 113 -2.05 13.50 3.34
N LEU A 114 -1.82 13.13 2.10
CA LEU A 114 -2.85 13.18 1.07
C LEU A 114 -3.88 12.06 1.27
N PRO A 115 -5.10 12.20 0.72
CA PRO A 115 -6.05 11.09 0.64
C PRO A 115 -5.41 9.84 0.03
N LYS A 116 -5.75 8.65 0.55
CA LYS A 116 -5.12 7.38 0.16
C LYS A 116 -5.14 7.11 -1.36
N ASP A 117 -6.20 7.52 -2.03
CA ASP A 117 -6.37 7.40 -3.49
C ASP A 117 -5.43 8.31 -4.28
N LYS A 118 -4.87 9.35 -3.64
CA LYS A 118 -3.91 10.28 -4.24
C LYS A 118 -2.45 9.89 -4.00
N TYR A 119 -2.17 9.00 -3.05
CA TYR A 119 -0.80 8.65 -2.68
C TYR A 119 0.05 8.23 -3.88
N MET A 120 -0.39 7.24 -4.65
CA MET A 120 0.40 6.72 -5.79
C MET A 120 0.53 7.74 -6.93
N SER A 121 -0.48 8.56 -7.18
CA SER A 121 -0.40 9.62 -8.18
C SER A 121 0.54 10.75 -7.76
N PHE A 122 0.60 11.06 -6.48
CA PHE A 122 1.56 12.03 -5.95
C PHE A 122 2.98 11.47 -5.97
N THR A 123 3.17 10.20 -5.60
CA THR A 123 4.46 9.50 -5.71
C THR A 123 4.97 9.49 -7.17
N ASP A 124 4.11 9.22 -8.16
CA ASP A 124 4.47 9.35 -9.59
C ASP A 124 4.88 10.79 -9.93
N SER A 125 4.19 11.80 -9.40
CA SER A 125 4.53 13.21 -9.59
C SER A 125 5.90 13.56 -8.98
N LEU A 126 6.23 13.01 -7.80
CA LEU A 126 7.56 13.19 -7.20
C LEU A 126 8.65 12.67 -8.12
N PHE A 127 8.52 11.46 -8.66
CA PHE A 127 9.49 10.87 -9.57
C PHE A 127 9.62 11.66 -10.89
N ARG A 128 8.51 12.11 -11.47
CA ARG A 128 8.53 12.92 -12.71
C ARG A 128 9.20 14.28 -12.53
N ASN A 129 9.20 14.80 -11.34
CA ASN A 129 9.68 16.14 -11.03
C ASN A 129 10.94 16.14 -10.14
N GLN A 130 11.67 15.01 -10.01
CA GLN A 130 12.88 14.95 -9.16
C GLN A 130 13.82 16.14 -9.38
N SER A 131 14.11 16.48 -10.64
CA SER A 131 14.99 17.62 -10.98
C SER A 131 14.48 19.00 -10.53
N LYS A 132 13.23 19.10 -10.07
CA LYS A 132 12.63 20.37 -9.64
C LYS A 132 12.55 20.52 -8.13
N TRP A 133 12.70 19.43 -7.38
CA TRP A 133 12.55 19.47 -5.93
C TRP A 133 13.68 18.80 -5.15
N ASP A 134 14.50 17.95 -5.79
CA ASP A 134 15.54 17.18 -5.12
C ASP A 134 16.87 17.93 -5.07
N TYR A 135 17.49 17.97 -3.91
CA TYR A 135 18.79 18.60 -3.69
C TYR A 135 19.89 17.98 -4.55
N GLU A 136 19.90 16.65 -4.73
CA GLU A 136 20.88 15.95 -5.56
C GLU A 136 20.81 16.36 -7.05
N PHE A 137 19.66 16.90 -7.51
CA PHE A 137 19.44 17.35 -8.88
C PHE A 137 19.54 18.87 -9.06
N GLY A 138 20.06 19.59 -8.06
CA GLY A 138 20.44 21.00 -8.19
C GLY A 138 19.46 22.01 -7.60
N VAL A 139 18.51 21.59 -6.79
CA VAL A 139 17.78 22.53 -5.94
C VAL A 139 18.73 23.06 -4.87
N PRO A 140 18.94 24.40 -4.77
CA PRO A 140 20.16 24.95 -4.15
C PRO A 140 20.19 24.92 -2.62
N SER A 141 19.08 24.61 -1.96
CA SER A 141 19.02 24.58 -0.49
C SER A 141 17.87 23.72 0.05
N PRO A 142 17.94 23.31 1.33
CA PRO A 142 16.82 22.60 1.99
C PRO A 142 15.52 23.40 1.97
N GLU A 143 15.58 24.73 2.10
CA GLU A 143 14.40 25.60 2.00
C GLU A 143 13.80 25.58 0.58
N GLY A 144 14.65 25.50 -0.44
CA GLY A 144 14.23 25.33 -1.84
C GLY A 144 13.54 24.00 -2.07
N VAL A 145 14.07 22.91 -1.50
CA VAL A 145 13.43 21.57 -1.52
C VAL A 145 12.07 21.62 -0.85
N HIS A 146 12.00 22.19 0.36
CA HIS A 146 10.73 22.36 1.08
C HIS A 146 9.70 23.12 0.25
N ALA A 147 10.06 24.27 -0.28
CA ALA A 147 9.16 25.11 -1.07
C ALA A 147 8.66 24.38 -2.34
N ALA A 148 9.55 23.64 -3.02
CA ALA A 148 9.20 22.87 -4.21
C ALA A 148 8.25 21.72 -3.88
N LEU A 149 8.48 20.99 -2.79
CA LEU A 149 7.63 19.89 -2.34
C LEU A 149 6.26 20.39 -1.88
N VAL A 150 6.19 21.51 -1.13
CA VAL A 150 4.91 22.16 -0.75
C VAL A 150 4.13 22.58 -1.99
N LYS A 151 4.80 23.11 -3.02
CA LYS A 151 4.17 23.45 -4.30
C LYS A 151 3.57 22.22 -4.98
N LEU A 152 4.34 21.12 -5.08
CA LEU A 152 3.84 19.86 -5.66
C LEU A 152 2.65 19.30 -4.87
N ALA A 153 2.69 19.36 -3.54
CA ALA A 153 1.55 18.96 -2.70
C ALA A 153 0.32 19.86 -2.95
N GLY A 154 0.54 21.16 -3.20
CA GLY A 154 -0.49 22.10 -3.61
C GLY A 154 -1.17 21.72 -4.92
N GLU A 155 -0.39 21.28 -5.92
CA GLU A 155 -0.91 20.77 -7.19
C GLU A 155 -1.75 19.49 -7.00
N ALA A 156 -1.45 18.70 -5.96
CA ALA A 156 -2.24 17.54 -5.56
C ALA A 156 -3.46 17.89 -4.69
N GLY A 157 -3.63 19.17 -4.32
CA GLY A 157 -4.79 19.69 -3.58
C GLY A 157 -4.57 19.88 -2.07
N MET A 158 -3.33 19.83 -1.57
CA MET A 158 -2.99 20.14 -0.18
C MET A 158 -2.68 21.63 -0.05
N ASN A 159 -3.29 22.34 0.90
CA ASN A 159 -2.89 23.71 1.17
C ASN A 159 -1.56 23.79 1.93
N ALA A 160 -0.87 24.93 1.86
CA ALA A 160 0.47 25.09 2.43
C ALA A 160 0.51 24.86 3.96
N ALA A 161 -0.51 25.33 4.69
CA ALA A 161 -0.54 25.16 6.15
C ALA A 161 -0.72 23.68 6.55
N ASP A 162 -1.46 22.90 5.76
CA ASP A 162 -1.58 21.44 5.94
C ASP A 162 -0.27 20.75 5.60
N ALA A 163 0.41 21.16 4.53
CA ALA A 163 1.71 20.65 4.15
C ALA A 163 2.76 20.88 5.26
N ASP A 164 2.85 22.07 5.80
CA ASP A 164 3.78 22.41 6.90
C ASP A 164 3.50 21.58 8.15
N ARG A 165 2.21 21.40 8.51
CA ARG A 165 1.84 20.54 9.66
C ARG A 165 2.22 19.09 9.42
N CYS A 166 2.03 18.61 8.20
CA CYS A 166 2.39 17.26 7.82
C CYS A 166 3.91 17.03 7.92
N ILE A 167 4.70 17.94 7.36
CA ILE A 167 6.16 17.89 7.40
C ILE A 167 6.67 17.92 8.86
N ALA A 168 6.04 18.68 9.72
CA ALA A 168 6.39 18.76 11.15
C ALA A 168 5.93 17.54 11.97
N SER A 169 5.17 16.59 11.40
CA SER A 169 4.63 15.44 12.13
C SER A 169 5.72 14.44 12.52
N THR A 170 5.95 14.28 13.81
CA THR A 170 6.85 13.25 14.36
C THR A 170 6.24 11.86 14.33
N ALA A 171 4.90 11.75 14.33
CA ALA A 171 4.19 10.47 14.20
C ALA A 171 4.37 9.89 12.81
N GLU A 172 4.28 10.71 11.74
CA GLU A 172 4.56 10.26 10.37
C GLU A 172 6.02 9.85 10.21
N GLU A 173 6.95 10.61 10.77
CA GLU A 173 8.38 10.27 10.74
C GLU A 173 8.67 8.92 11.39
N ALA A 174 8.11 8.66 12.58
CA ALA A 174 8.26 7.38 13.25
C ALA A 174 7.64 6.22 12.44
N ALA A 175 6.49 6.45 11.80
CA ALA A 175 5.84 5.45 10.97
C ALA A 175 6.66 5.10 9.71
N ILE A 176 7.28 6.10 9.07
CA ILE A 176 8.14 5.91 7.88
C ILE A 176 9.43 5.21 8.29
N SER A 177 10.08 5.62 9.37
CA SER A 177 11.31 4.99 9.87
C SER A 177 11.10 3.50 10.15
N LYS A 178 9.95 3.15 10.73
CA LYS A 178 9.57 1.76 10.99
C LYS A 178 9.48 0.90 9.74
N VAL A 179 9.05 1.45 8.61
CA VAL A 179 9.02 0.74 7.31
C VAL A 179 10.44 0.36 6.88
N GLY A 180 11.38 1.30 7.00
CA GLY A 180 12.79 1.05 6.68
C GLY A 180 13.42 -0.01 7.61
N GLU A 181 13.22 0.12 8.94
CA GLU A 181 13.69 -0.84 9.93
C GLU A 181 13.17 -2.25 9.65
N ASP A 182 11.88 -2.38 9.35
CA ASP A 182 11.25 -3.65 9.02
C ASP A 182 11.85 -4.26 7.74
N GLY A 183 12.06 -3.44 6.72
CA GLY A 183 12.71 -3.85 5.48
C GLY A 183 14.13 -4.37 5.69
N VAL A 184 14.94 -3.67 6.49
CA VAL A 184 16.29 -4.12 6.85
C VAL A 184 16.23 -5.44 7.64
N ALA A 185 15.37 -5.52 8.65
CA ALA A 185 15.29 -6.69 9.53
C ALA A 185 14.80 -7.95 8.79
N LYS A 186 13.81 -7.83 7.90
CA LYS A 186 13.19 -8.98 7.23
C LYS A 186 13.86 -9.38 5.92
N TYR A 187 14.33 -8.40 5.16
CA TYR A 187 14.76 -8.61 3.78
C TYR A 187 16.19 -8.12 3.52
N ALA A 188 16.90 -7.63 4.56
CA ALA A 188 18.22 -7.04 4.44
C ALA A 188 18.31 -5.91 3.42
N ILE A 189 17.23 -5.08 3.32
CA ILE A 189 17.20 -3.95 2.39
C ILE A 189 18.32 -2.98 2.73
N ASN A 190 19.15 -2.66 1.72
CA ASN A 190 20.28 -1.74 1.85
C ASN A 190 20.48 -0.87 0.60
N ALA A 191 19.60 -1.01 -0.39
CA ALA A 191 19.63 -0.24 -1.64
C ALA A 191 18.21 -0.05 -2.19
N THR A 192 18.04 0.97 -3.06
CA THR A 192 16.79 1.26 -3.77
C THR A 192 17.00 1.34 -5.27
N PRO A 193 16.06 0.86 -6.09
CA PRO A 193 14.92 0.06 -5.67
C PRO A 193 15.33 -1.34 -5.27
N THR A 194 14.65 -1.94 -4.29
CA THR A 194 14.72 -3.37 -4.01
C THR A 194 13.32 -3.98 -4.13
N PHE A 195 13.23 -5.07 -4.86
CA PHE A 195 11.99 -5.81 -5.10
C PHE A 195 11.98 -7.11 -4.33
N VAL A 196 10.93 -7.32 -3.54
CA VAL A 196 10.71 -8.58 -2.80
C VAL A 196 9.55 -9.32 -3.47
N ILE A 197 9.85 -10.44 -4.11
CA ILE A 197 8.85 -11.31 -4.75
C ILE A 197 8.67 -12.54 -3.86
N ASN A 198 7.47 -12.71 -3.28
CA ASN A 198 7.15 -13.82 -2.37
C ASN A 198 8.20 -14.02 -1.27
N GLY A 199 8.71 -12.94 -0.69
CA GLY A 199 9.71 -12.96 0.39
C GLY A 199 11.18 -13.03 -0.06
N GLN A 200 11.47 -13.09 -1.37
CA GLN A 200 12.84 -13.08 -1.90
C GLN A 200 13.20 -11.69 -2.42
N ALA A 201 14.15 -11.03 -1.77
CA ALA A 201 14.61 -9.70 -2.10
C ALA A 201 15.71 -9.69 -3.18
N GLN A 202 15.66 -8.70 -4.07
CA GLN A 202 16.74 -8.38 -4.99
C GLN A 202 16.79 -6.87 -5.23
N ALA A 203 17.96 -6.29 -5.05
CA ALA A 203 18.24 -4.90 -5.40
C ALA A 203 18.32 -4.73 -6.93
N GLY A 204 17.85 -3.56 -7.40
CA GLY A 204 17.75 -3.27 -8.83
C GLY A 204 16.63 -4.06 -9.51
N PHE A 205 16.49 -3.84 -10.81
CA PHE A 205 15.41 -4.46 -11.60
C PHE A 205 15.93 -5.26 -12.81
N GLU A 206 17.15 -5.77 -12.72
CA GLU A 206 17.67 -6.71 -13.70
C GLU A 206 16.80 -7.97 -13.75
N ASP A 207 16.47 -8.43 -14.94
CA ASP A 207 15.55 -9.56 -15.21
C ASP A 207 14.23 -9.50 -14.40
N PHE A 208 13.75 -8.31 -14.08
CA PHE A 208 12.60 -8.10 -13.19
C PHE A 208 11.36 -8.86 -13.67
N PHE A 209 10.97 -8.68 -14.93
CA PHE A 209 9.79 -9.36 -15.48
C PHE A 209 9.98 -10.87 -15.60
N GLY A 210 11.18 -11.34 -15.93
CA GLY A 210 11.48 -12.77 -15.97
C GLY A 210 11.35 -13.43 -14.59
N ARG A 211 11.80 -12.75 -13.53
CA ARG A 211 11.62 -13.21 -12.13
C ARG A 211 10.15 -13.26 -11.75
N LEU A 212 9.38 -12.23 -12.13
CA LEU A 212 7.96 -12.15 -11.85
C LEU A 212 7.18 -13.28 -12.56
N ASP A 213 7.52 -13.55 -13.83
CA ASP A 213 6.89 -14.62 -14.62
C ASP A 213 7.24 -16.02 -14.07
N ARG A 214 8.47 -16.23 -13.60
CA ARG A 214 8.84 -17.47 -12.90
C ARG A 214 8.03 -17.64 -11.61
N ALA A 215 7.91 -16.61 -10.80
CA ALA A 215 7.10 -16.68 -9.58
C ALA A 215 5.62 -16.99 -9.87
N LEU A 216 5.06 -16.41 -10.93
CA LEU A 216 3.68 -16.69 -11.37
C LEU A 216 3.50 -18.12 -11.85
N SER A 217 4.50 -18.71 -12.51
CA SER A 217 4.48 -20.10 -12.98
C SER A 217 4.83 -21.14 -11.90
N GLY A 218 5.17 -20.69 -10.68
CA GLY A 218 5.53 -21.59 -9.58
C GLY A 218 6.92 -22.22 -9.70
N LYS A 219 7.81 -21.58 -10.48
CA LYS A 219 9.18 -22.06 -10.75
C LYS A 219 10.21 -21.28 -9.94
#